data_718568eab629bb4a5f0af95fd6387baf
#
_entry.id   718568eab629bb4a5f0af95fd6387baf
#
_cell.length_a   1.000
_cell.length_b   1.000
_cell.length_c   1.000
_cell.angle_alpha   90.00
_cell.angle_beta   90.00
_cell.angle_gamma   90.00
#
_symmetry.space_group_name_H-M   'P 1'
#
loop_
_entity.id
_entity.type
_entity.pdbx_description
1 polymer ?
#
loop_
_entity_poly.entity_id
_entity_poly.type
_entity_poly.pdbx_seq_one_letter_code
_entity_poly.pdbx_strand_id
1 'polypeptide(L)'
;MDKKKCTAIVLSAGQGKRMGSAIQKQYIELSGKPIIFYTLDAFQKSAIIDDIVLVVGEGQENWVRDEIVDKYQLTKVRSIIPGGKERYDSVWAGLRGLHALKEQPEYVFIHDGARMFVDEQILTRGYENVEKFGACVAGMPSKDTVKLVDEDQFAVNTPPRKLIWAVQTPQIFKADLIENAYAKLMEEVPDNITDDAMVVEQMMKVPVKLYEGSYENIKITTPEDLVIAEAFLDNL
;
A
#
# COMPACT_ATOMS: atom_id res chain seq x y z
N MET A 1 20.35 -18.23 -2.56
CA MET A 1 19.39 -18.22 -3.69
C MET A 1 19.39 -16.82 -4.24
N ASP A 2 19.25 -16.66 -5.55
CA ASP A 2 19.16 -15.33 -6.13
C ASP A 2 17.83 -14.68 -5.74
N LYS A 3 17.84 -13.37 -5.46
CA LYS A 3 16.63 -12.58 -5.12
C LYS A 3 15.60 -12.73 -6.23
N LYS A 4 14.37 -13.04 -5.86
CA LYS A 4 13.22 -13.09 -6.78
C LYS A 4 12.79 -11.70 -7.20
N LYS A 5 12.26 -11.57 -8.40
CA LYS A 5 11.78 -10.30 -8.92
C LYS A 5 10.56 -9.79 -8.14
N CYS A 6 10.63 -8.52 -7.71
CA CYS A 6 9.61 -7.85 -6.92
C CYS A 6 9.13 -6.58 -7.64
N THR A 7 7.81 -6.45 -7.81
CA THR A 7 7.20 -5.24 -8.34
C THR A 7 6.29 -4.61 -7.29
N ALA A 8 6.44 -3.31 -7.08
CA ALA A 8 5.53 -2.56 -6.25
C ALA A 8 4.36 -2.00 -7.07
N ILE A 9 3.14 -2.14 -6.56
CA ILE A 9 1.96 -1.40 -7.02
C ILE A 9 1.70 -0.31 -6.01
N VAL A 10 1.97 0.95 -6.38
CA VAL A 10 1.79 2.11 -5.51
C VAL A 10 0.47 2.79 -5.84
N LEU A 11 -0.43 2.83 -4.86
CA LEU A 11 -1.78 3.37 -5.02
C LEU A 11 -1.83 4.86 -4.69
N SER A 12 -2.10 5.67 -5.69
CA SER A 12 -2.18 7.14 -5.61
C SER A 12 -3.45 7.71 -6.28
N ALA A 13 -4.49 6.89 -6.51
CA ALA A 13 -5.73 7.30 -7.17
C ALA A 13 -6.78 7.93 -6.23
N GLY A 14 -6.55 7.89 -4.91
CA GLY A 14 -7.52 8.36 -3.91
C GLY A 14 -7.79 9.87 -3.97
N GLN A 15 -9.06 10.28 -3.91
CA GLN A 15 -9.47 11.69 -3.99
C GLN A 15 -9.17 12.51 -2.72
N GLY A 16 -8.82 11.88 -1.60
CA GLY A 16 -8.44 12.57 -0.36
C GLY A 16 -9.54 13.40 0.30
N LYS A 17 -10.82 13.04 0.13
CA LYS A 17 -12.01 13.83 0.59
C LYS A 17 -11.93 14.31 2.05
N ARG A 18 -11.26 13.56 2.93
CA ARG A 18 -11.10 13.89 4.37
C ARG A 18 -10.11 15.03 4.64
N MET A 19 -9.28 15.40 3.67
CA MET A 19 -8.29 16.48 3.84
C MET A 19 -8.88 17.89 3.69
N GLY A 20 -10.09 18.03 3.13
CA GLY A 20 -10.71 19.34 2.89
C GLY A 20 -9.92 20.25 1.91
N SER A 21 -8.91 19.73 1.22
CA SER A 21 -8.05 20.44 0.29
C SER A 21 -8.53 20.31 -1.15
N ALA A 22 -8.33 21.35 -1.96
CA ALA A 22 -8.53 21.30 -3.41
C ALA A 22 -7.45 20.42 -4.11
N ILE A 23 -6.29 20.25 -3.47
CA ILE A 23 -5.20 19.40 -3.96
C ILE A 23 -5.37 18.01 -3.35
N GLN A 24 -5.24 16.98 -4.17
CA GLN A 24 -5.27 15.60 -3.69
C GLN A 24 -4.12 15.38 -2.70
N LYS A 25 -4.41 14.70 -1.59
CA LYS A 25 -3.50 14.57 -0.43
C LYS A 25 -2.10 14.07 -0.77
N GLN A 26 -1.98 13.15 -1.73
CA GLN A 26 -0.70 12.58 -2.15
C GLN A 26 0.22 13.57 -2.86
N TYR A 27 -0.32 14.70 -3.32
CA TYR A 27 0.42 15.78 -3.98
C TYR A 27 0.60 17.02 -3.10
N ILE A 28 0.14 16.98 -1.85
CA ILE A 28 0.46 18.01 -0.85
C ILE A 28 1.96 17.96 -0.59
N GLU A 29 2.60 19.11 -0.57
CA GLU A 29 4.03 19.23 -0.29
C GLU A 29 4.31 19.22 1.20
N LEU A 30 5.29 18.40 1.59
CA LEU A 30 5.94 18.39 2.90
C LEU A 30 7.44 18.59 2.69
N SER A 31 8.04 19.53 3.40
CA SER A 31 9.47 19.84 3.25
C SER A 31 9.90 20.03 1.78
N GLY A 32 9.04 20.71 0.98
CA GLY A 32 9.30 21.06 -0.42
C GLY A 32 9.18 19.91 -1.43
N LYS A 33 8.58 18.78 -1.05
CA LYS A 33 8.34 17.64 -1.93
C LYS A 33 6.95 17.06 -1.72
N PRO A 34 6.26 16.59 -2.78
CA PRO A 34 4.94 15.97 -2.62
C PRO A 34 5.03 14.66 -1.83
N ILE A 35 4.02 14.35 -1.02
CA ILE A 35 3.96 13.14 -0.18
C ILE A 35 4.30 11.89 -0.97
N ILE A 36 3.74 11.73 -2.17
CA ILE A 36 3.98 10.55 -3.03
C ILE A 36 5.47 10.39 -3.40
N PHE A 37 6.23 11.49 -3.47
CA PHE A 37 7.65 11.44 -3.77
C PHE A 37 8.40 10.58 -2.73
N TYR A 38 8.13 10.76 -1.46
CA TYR A 38 8.85 10.02 -0.40
C TYR A 38 8.62 8.52 -0.50
N THR A 39 7.37 8.10 -0.76
CA THR A 39 7.05 6.69 -1.00
C THR A 39 7.79 6.14 -2.22
N LEU A 40 7.75 6.86 -3.34
CA LEU A 40 8.40 6.42 -4.58
C LEU A 40 9.93 6.43 -4.46
N ASP A 41 10.52 7.39 -3.75
CA ASP A 41 11.95 7.48 -3.50
C ASP A 41 12.44 6.32 -2.62
N ALA A 42 11.69 5.94 -1.59
CA ALA A 42 11.99 4.76 -0.79
C ALA A 42 12.04 3.49 -1.64
N PHE A 43 11.05 3.28 -2.52
CA PHE A 43 11.04 2.14 -3.44
C PHE A 43 12.11 2.23 -4.54
N GLN A 44 12.38 3.44 -5.06
CA GLN A 44 13.46 3.69 -6.02
C GLN A 44 14.83 3.30 -5.46
N LYS A 45 15.08 3.58 -4.18
CA LYS A 45 16.35 3.27 -3.50
C LYS A 45 16.45 1.84 -3.00
N SER A 46 15.34 1.15 -2.81
CA SER A 46 15.29 -0.20 -2.25
C SER A 46 16.03 -1.22 -3.12
N ALA A 47 16.81 -2.09 -2.49
CA ALA A 47 17.41 -3.25 -3.14
C ALA A 47 16.38 -4.38 -3.39
N ILE A 48 15.23 -4.35 -2.71
CA ILE A 48 14.18 -5.36 -2.83
C ILE A 48 13.32 -5.12 -4.07
N ILE A 49 12.91 -3.87 -4.32
CA ILE A 49 11.97 -3.53 -5.39
C ILE A 49 12.72 -3.32 -6.72
N ASP A 50 12.30 -4.03 -7.76
CA ASP A 50 12.87 -3.94 -9.10
C ASP A 50 12.11 -2.97 -10.01
N ASP A 51 10.78 -3.01 -9.97
CA ASP A 51 9.91 -2.18 -10.80
C ASP A 51 8.75 -1.62 -9.97
N ILE A 52 8.18 -0.51 -10.43
CA ILE A 52 7.01 0.15 -9.83
C ILE A 52 5.93 0.34 -10.90
N VAL A 53 4.71 -0.10 -10.59
CA VAL A 53 3.47 0.28 -11.30
C VAL A 53 2.77 1.31 -10.42
N LEU A 54 2.65 2.54 -10.91
CA LEU A 54 2.02 3.64 -10.19
C LEU A 54 0.58 3.81 -10.64
N VAL A 55 -0.36 3.69 -9.71
CA VAL A 55 -1.80 3.83 -9.99
C VAL A 55 -2.27 5.20 -9.52
N VAL A 56 -2.74 6.04 -10.47
CA VAL A 56 -3.09 7.45 -10.24
C VAL A 56 -4.56 7.72 -10.56
N GLY A 57 -5.05 8.91 -10.22
CA GLY A 57 -6.38 9.34 -10.63
C GLY A 57 -6.51 9.39 -12.16
N GLU A 58 -7.70 9.10 -12.67
CA GLU A 58 -7.99 9.15 -14.11
C GLU A 58 -7.64 10.53 -14.69
N GLY A 59 -6.93 10.54 -15.83
CA GLY A 59 -6.46 11.75 -16.50
C GLY A 59 -5.25 12.44 -15.89
N GLN A 60 -4.66 11.88 -14.83
CA GLN A 60 -3.47 12.44 -14.17
C GLN A 60 -2.15 11.84 -14.68
N GLU A 61 -2.19 10.84 -15.53
CA GLU A 61 -1.04 10.02 -15.91
C GLU A 61 0.11 10.86 -16.49
N ASN A 62 -0.20 11.79 -17.40
CA ASN A 62 0.81 12.64 -18.02
C ASN A 62 1.38 13.64 -17.01
N TRP A 63 0.52 14.29 -16.23
CA TRP A 63 0.96 15.23 -15.21
C TRP A 63 1.87 14.56 -14.18
N VAL A 64 1.50 13.37 -13.69
CA VAL A 64 2.32 12.61 -12.73
C VAL A 64 3.64 12.18 -13.36
N ARG A 65 3.63 11.82 -14.65
CA ARG A 65 4.88 11.52 -15.36
C ARG A 65 5.83 12.72 -15.33
N ASP A 66 5.37 13.87 -15.78
CA ASP A 66 6.20 15.06 -15.95
C ASP A 66 6.63 15.64 -14.59
N GLU A 67 5.67 15.87 -13.68
CA GLU A 67 5.89 16.60 -12.43
C GLU A 67 6.44 15.74 -11.29
N ILE A 68 6.28 14.41 -11.36
CA ILE A 68 6.73 13.50 -10.30
C ILE A 68 7.82 12.55 -10.82
N VAL A 69 7.50 11.72 -11.81
CA VAL A 69 8.40 10.62 -12.21
C VAL A 69 9.66 11.15 -12.88
N ASP A 70 9.53 11.98 -13.91
CA ASP A 70 10.66 12.49 -14.69
C ASP A 70 11.41 13.58 -13.90
N LYS A 71 10.70 14.48 -13.24
CA LYS A 71 11.26 15.53 -12.39
C LYS A 71 12.19 14.99 -11.29
N TYR A 72 11.81 13.89 -10.66
CA TYR A 72 12.58 13.27 -9.58
C TYR A 72 13.39 12.05 -10.04
N GLN A 73 13.45 11.76 -11.35
CA GLN A 73 14.22 10.68 -11.96
C GLN A 73 13.90 9.29 -11.36
N LEU A 74 12.63 9.00 -11.17
CA LEU A 74 12.14 7.75 -10.57
C LEU A 74 12.13 6.61 -11.61
N THR A 75 13.31 6.13 -11.96
CA THR A 75 13.54 5.21 -13.09
C THR A 75 12.93 3.82 -12.93
N LYS A 76 12.59 3.39 -11.70
CA LYS A 76 11.89 2.13 -11.46
C LYS A 76 10.38 2.22 -11.77
N VAL A 77 9.81 3.40 -11.93
CA VAL A 77 8.41 3.56 -12.37
C VAL A 77 8.30 3.19 -13.85
N ARG A 78 7.83 1.97 -14.12
CA ARG A 78 7.71 1.42 -15.49
C ARG A 78 6.37 1.76 -16.14
N SER A 79 5.32 1.89 -15.32
CA SER A 79 3.97 2.13 -15.80
C SER A 79 3.24 3.09 -14.86
N ILE A 80 2.48 4.00 -15.46
CA ILE A 80 1.54 4.89 -14.76
C ILE A 80 0.18 4.59 -15.38
N ILE A 81 -0.77 4.19 -14.55
CA ILE A 81 -2.07 3.72 -15.01
C ILE A 81 -3.21 4.38 -14.21
N PRO A 82 -4.38 4.58 -14.81
CA PRO A 82 -5.52 5.10 -14.09
C PRO A 82 -6.06 4.06 -13.10
N GLY A 83 -6.41 4.50 -11.89
CA GLY A 83 -7.13 3.72 -10.90
C GLY A 83 -8.63 3.70 -11.17
N GLY A 84 -9.34 2.91 -10.36
CA GLY A 84 -10.78 2.81 -10.43
C GLY A 84 -11.50 3.61 -9.34
N LYS A 85 -12.80 3.37 -9.21
CA LYS A 85 -13.68 4.06 -8.27
C LYS A 85 -13.37 3.73 -6.81
N GLU A 86 -13.16 2.44 -6.54
CA GLU A 86 -12.84 1.94 -5.21
C GLU A 86 -11.35 1.53 -5.12
N ARG A 87 -10.86 1.27 -3.90
CA ARG A 87 -9.46 0.87 -3.69
C ARG A 87 -9.15 -0.45 -4.42
N TYR A 88 -10.06 -1.43 -4.33
CA TYR A 88 -9.86 -2.73 -4.99
C TYR A 88 -9.86 -2.62 -6.52
N ASP A 89 -10.64 -1.73 -7.13
CA ASP A 89 -10.58 -1.46 -8.58
C ASP A 89 -9.20 -0.94 -8.98
N SER A 90 -8.63 -0.05 -8.16
CA SER A 90 -7.29 0.51 -8.39
C SER A 90 -6.20 -0.56 -8.26
N VAL A 91 -6.32 -1.45 -7.28
CA VAL A 91 -5.40 -2.60 -7.16
C VAL A 91 -5.54 -3.53 -8.36
N TRP A 92 -6.75 -3.84 -8.79
CA TRP A 92 -7.00 -4.66 -9.97
C TRP A 92 -6.40 -4.07 -11.24
N ALA A 93 -6.55 -2.75 -11.43
CA ALA A 93 -5.90 -2.05 -12.53
C ALA A 93 -4.37 -2.19 -12.44
N GLY A 94 -3.79 -2.04 -11.25
CA GLY A 94 -2.37 -2.24 -10.97
C GLY A 94 -1.87 -3.64 -11.32
N LEU A 95 -2.59 -4.68 -10.89
CA LEU A 95 -2.28 -6.08 -11.19
C LEU A 95 -2.29 -6.33 -12.71
N ARG A 96 -3.31 -5.85 -13.41
CA ARG A 96 -3.35 -5.93 -14.88
C ARG A 96 -2.20 -5.19 -15.55
N GLY A 97 -1.74 -4.09 -14.94
CA GLY A 97 -0.58 -3.33 -15.41
C GLY A 97 0.73 -4.12 -15.37
N LEU A 98 0.83 -5.15 -14.53
CA LEU A 98 2.01 -6.01 -14.48
C LEU A 98 2.25 -6.74 -15.80
N HIS A 99 1.20 -7.10 -16.53
CA HIS A 99 1.34 -7.83 -17.80
C HIS A 99 2.08 -7.05 -18.90
N ALA A 100 2.20 -5.72 -18.76
CA ALA A 100 2.97 -4.89 -19.68
C ALA A 100 4.48 -4.84 -19.36
N LEU A 101 4.90 -5.39 -18.21
CA LEU A 101 6.31 -5.45 -17.84
C LEU A 101 7.05 -6.48 -18.68
N LYS A 102 8.34 -6.19 -18.95
CA LYS A 102 9.20 -7.14 -19.71
C LYS A 102 9.36 -8.48 -19.02
N GLU A 103 9.45 -8.45 -17.70
CA GLU A 103 9.59 -9.63 -16.85
C GLU A 103 8.53 -9.58 -15.78
N GLN A 104 7.80 -10.69 -15.64
CA GLN A 104 6.77 -10.79 -14.62
C GLN A 104 7.38 -10.92 -13.24
N PRO A 105 6.83 -10.28 -12.20
CA PRO A 105 7.31 -10.43 -10.84
C PRO A 105 6.93 -11.81 -10.26
N GLU A 106 7.78 -12.31 -9.36
CA GLU A 106 7.40 -13.41 -8.47
C GLU A 106 6.55 -12.90 -7.30
N TYR A 107 6.91 -11.69 -6.79
CA TYR A 107 6.21 -11.08 -5.66
C TYR A 107 5.71 -9.68 -5.99
N VAL A 108 4.50 -9.37 -5.54
CA VAL A 108 3.83 -8.08 -5.70
C VAL A 108 3.68 -7.41 -4.34
N PHE A 109 4.17 -6.17 -4.23
CA PHE A 109 4.10 -5.32 -3.05
C PHE A 109 3.03 -4.24 -3.27
N ILE A 110 1.84 -4.40 -2.70
CA ILE A 110 0.77 -3.41 -2.81
C ILE A 110 0.92 -2.39 -1.69
N HIS A 111 1.07 -1.12 -2.05
CA HIS A 111 1.37 -0.08 -1.09
C HIS A 111 0.55 1.20 -1.31
N ASP A 112 0.06 1.77 -0.21
CA ASP A 112 -0.64 3.05 -0.24
C ASP A 112 0.38 4.19 -0.42
N GLY A 113 0.28 4.98 -1.49
CA GLY A 113 1.18 6.10 -1.75
C GLY A 113 1.16 7.23 -0.71
N ALA A 114 0.21 7.19 0.22
CA ALA A 114 0.12 8.09 1.36
C ALA A 114 0.79 7.55 2.64
N ARG A 115 1.56 6.45 2.58
CA ARG A 115 2.41 5.94 3.68
C ARG A 115 3.86 6.18 3.33
N MET A 116 4.29 7.40 3.53
CA MET A 116 5.58 7.90 3.06
C MET A 116 6.79 7.42 3.88
N PHE A 117 6.57 6.77 5.03
CA PHE A 117 7.63 6.31 5.93
C PHE A 117 7.90 4.80 5.84
N VAL A 118 7.61 4.20 4.68
CA VAL A 118 8.09 2.85 4.37
C VAL A 118 9.61 2.89 4.18
N ASP A 119 10.33 1.96 4.79
CA ASP A 119 11.78 1.87 4.76
C ASP A 119 12.28 0.52 4.23
N GLU A 120 13.58 0.41 3.99
CA GLU A 120 14.22 -0.82 3.51
C GLU A 120 14.07 -1.98 4.50
N GLN A 121 13.97 -1.71 5.80
CA GLN A 121 13.80 -2.78 6.80
C GLN A 121 12.42 -3.40 6.71
N ILE A 122 11.36 -2.59 6.52
CA ILE A 122 10.00 -3.06 6.30
C ILE A 122 9.94 -3.90 5.01
N LEU A 123 10.58 -3.42 3.92
CA LEU A 123 10.60 -4.13 2.63
C LEU A 123 11.36 -5.46 2.72
N THR A 124 12.51 -5.48 3.40
CA THR A 124 13.32 -6.70 3.60
C THR A 124 12.56 -7.73 4.43
N ARG A 125 11.98 -7.34 5.58
CA ARG A 125 11.14 -8.24 6.39
C ARG A 125 9.96 -8.77 5.58
N GLY A 126 9.35 -7.92 4.76
CA GLY A 126 8.26 -8.32 3.89
C GLY A 126 8.68 -9.36 2.86
N TYR A 127 9.82 -9.15 2.21
CA TYR A 127 10.39 -10.11 1.25
C TYR A 127 10.67 -11.48 1.90
N GLU A 128 11.33 -11.51 3.06
CA GLU A 128 11.61 -12.76 3.79
C GLU A 128 10.33 -13.50 4.18
N ASN A 129 9.27 -12.76 4.54
CA ASN A 129 7.99 -13.37 4.91
C ASN A 129 7.20 -13.89 3.70
N VAL A 130 7.17 -13.14 2.57
CA VAL A 130 6.46 -13.63 1.38
C VAL A 130 7.18 -14.83 0.75
N GLU A 131 8.50 -14.86 0.78
CA GLU A 131 9.28 -16.01 0.32
C GLU A 131 8.92 -17.28 1.11
N LYS A 132 8.70 -17.15 2.41
CA LYS A 132 8.39 -18.26 3.30
C LYS A 132 6.90 -18.65 3.31
N PHE A 133 6.00 -17.69 3.26
CA PHE A 133 4.57 -17.92 3.51
C PHE A 133 3.68 -17.68 2.28
N GLY A 134 4.20 -17.04 1.22
CA GLY A 134 3.45 -16.73 -0.01
C GLY A 134 2.50 -15.53 0.08
N ALA A 135 2.10 -15.14 1.29
CA ALA A 135 1.24 -14.00 1.56
C ALA A 135 1.58 -13.38 2.92
N CYS A 136 1.86 -12.08 2.97
CA CYS A 136 2.15 -11.39 4.22
C CYS A 136 1.80 -9.90 4.17
N VAL A 137 1.62 -9.30 5.34
CA VAL A 137 1.16 -7.91 5.49
C VAL A 137 1.89 -7.23 6.63
N ALA A 138 2.39 -6.03 6.37
CA ALA A 138 2.94 -5.17 7.42
C ALA A 138 1.85 -4.75 8.41
N GLY A 139 2.18 -4.76 9.68
CA GLY A 139 1.27 -4.30 10.73
C GLY A 139 2.01 -4.05 12.03
N MET A 140 1.32 -3.43 12.98
CA MET A 140 1.85 -3.20 14.32
C MET A 140 0.87 -3.70 15.38
N PRO A 141 1.36 -4.30 16.48
CA PRO A 141 0.51 -4.62 17.63
C PRO A 141 -0.20 -3.36 18.12
N SER A 142 -1.50 -3.49 18.45
CA SER A 142 -2.25 -2.37 19.00
C SER A 142 -1.65 -1.91 20.33
N LYS A 143 -1.43 -0.60 20.48
CA LYS A 143 -1.03 0.04 21.75
C LYS A 143 -2.23 0.23 22.67
N ASP A 144 -3.43 0.36 22.09
CA ASP A 144 -4.65 0.67 22.80
C ASP A 144 -5.49 -0.57 23.10
N THR A 145 -6.36 -0.45 24.08
CA THR A 145 -7.42 -1.44 24.31
C THR A 145 -8.53 -1.23 23.29
N VAL A 146 -8.79 -2.25 22.47
CA VAL A 146 -9.85 -2.24 21.46
C VAL A 146 -11.12 -2.85 22.03
N LYS A 147 -12.27 -2.24 21.75
CA LYS A 147 -13.60 -2.74 22.07
C LYS A 147 -14.34 -3.08 20.78
N LEU A 148 -14.99 -4.24 20.76
CA LEU A 148 -16.09 -4.45 19.82
C LEU A 148 -17.35 -3.88 20.44
N VAL A 149 -18.13 -3.16 19.65
CA VAL A 149 -19.37 -2.51 20.11
C VAL A 149 -20.55 -2.98 19.26
N ASP A 150 -21.75 -2.90 19.79
CA ASP A 150 -23.01 -3.04 19.05
C ASP A 150 -23.40 -1.74 18.32
N GLU A 151 -24.57 -1.73 17.66
CA GLU A 151 -25.09 -0.57 16.92
C GLU A 151 -25.37 0.65 17.81
N ASP A 152 -25.65 0.42 19.10
CA ASP A 152 -25.89 1.46 20.12
C ASP A 152 -24.60 1.91 20.83
N GLN A 153 -23.42 1.42 20.39
CA GLN A 153 -22.08 1.72 20.92
C GLN A 153 -21.81 1.17 22.33
N PHE A 154 -22.56 0.17 22.78
CA PHE A 154 -22.22 -0.57 24.00
C PHE A 154 -21.12 -1.60 23.70
N ALA A 155 -20.15 -1.72 24.62
CA ALA A 155 -19.06 -2.66 24.48
C ALA A 155 -19.57 -4.11 24.67
N VAL A 156 -19.47 -4.94 23.62
CA VAL A 156 -19.89 -6.35 23.64
C VAL A 156 -18.71 -7.31 23.85
N ASN A 157 -17.50 -6.91 23.47
CA ASN A 157 -16.29 -7.71 23.67
C ASN A 157 -15.03 -6.85 23.78
N THR A 158 -14.02 -7.37 24.49
CA THR A 158 -12.69 -6.79 24.60
C THR A 158 -11.66 -7.85 24.21
N PRO A 159 -11.22 -7.90 22.94
CA PRO A 159 -10.25 -8.89 22.51
C PRO A 159 -8.92 -8.74 23.27
N PRO A 160 -8.19 -9.84 23.55
CA PRO A 160 -6.85 -9.75 24.12
C PRO A 160 -5.93 -8.89 23.24
N ARG A 161 -5.40 -7.77 23.77
CA ARG A 161 -4.58 -6.80 23.01
C ARG A 161 -3.43 -7.44 22.25
N LYS A 162 -2.79 -8.48 22.80
CA LYS A 162 -1.69 -9.21 22.16
C LYS A 162 -2.06 -9.88 20.83
N LEU A 163 -3.35 -10.04 20.53
CA LEU A 163 -3.87 -10.62 19.30
C LEU A 163 -4.40 -9.58 18.32
N ILE A 164 -4.34 -8.30 18.68
CA ILE A 164 -4.85 -7.20 17.86
C ILE A 164 -3.69 -6.46 17.19
N TRP A 165 -3.74 -6.40 15.87
CA TRP A 165 -2.76 -5.71 15.06
C TRP A 165 -3.44 -4.65 14.19
N ALA A 166 -2.83 -3.48 14.10
CA ALA A 166 -3.20 -2.45 13.14
C ALA A 166 -2.50 -2.74 11.82
N VAL A 167 -3.28 -3.08 10.79
CA VAL A 167 -2.77 -3.42 9.46
C VAL A 167 -2.26 -2.18 8.74
N GLN A 168 -1.12 -2.33 8.08
CA GLN A 168 -0.47 -1.31 7.26
C GLN A 168 -0.31 -1.81 5.81
N THR A 169 0.47 -1.10 5.04
CA THR A 169 1.07 -1.55 3.78
C THR A 169 2.59 -1.34 3.84
N PRO A 170 3.42 -2.13 3.10
CA PRO A 170 3.03 -2.99 1.99
C PRO A 170 2.30 -4.27 2.42
N GLN A 171 1.37 -4.71 1.58
CA GLN A 171 0.76 -6.03 1.60
C GLN A 171 1.36 -6.82 0.44
N ILE A 172 1.91 -8.01 0.70
CA ILE A 172 2.85 -8.65 -0.22
C ILE A 172 2.41 -10.08 -0.48
N PHE A 173 2.37 -10.44 -1.74
CA PHE A 173 1.84 -11.72 -2.17
C PHE A 173 2.68 -12.30 -3.32
N LYS A 174 2.61 -13.61 -3.50
CA LYS A 174 2.96 -14.23 -4.79
C LYS A 174 2.06 -13.64 -5.87
N ALA A 175 2.65 -13.35 -7.03
CA ALA A 175 1.93 -12.69 -8.12
C ALA A 175 0.70 -13.49 -8.57
N ASP A 176 0.86 -14.79 -8.79
CA ASP A 176 -0.22 -15.68 -9.20
C ASP A 176 -1.35 -15.76 -8.14
N LEU A 177 -1.01 -15.76 -6.86
CA LEU A 177 -1.98 -15.82 -5.78
C LEU A 177 -2.88 -14.58 -5.76
N ILE A 178 -2.26 -13.38 -5.79
CA ILE A 178 -3.03 -12.13 -5.69
C ILE A 178 -3.82 -11.85 -6.97
N GLU A 179 -3.28 -12.16 -8.15
CA GLU A 179 -4.01 -12.03 -9.41
C GLU A 179 -5.24 -12.93 -9.45
N ASN A 180 -5.10 -14.21 -9.06
CA ASN A 180 -6.22 -15.12 -8.98
C ASN A 180 -7.28 -14.72 -7.94
N ALA A 181 -6.84 -14.17 -6.80
CA ALA A 181 -7.74 -13.67 -5.76
C ALA A 181 -8.57 -12.49 -6.28
N TYR A 182 -7.93 -11.56 -6.97
CA TYR A 182 -8.61 -10.40 -7.55
C TYR A 182 -9.48 -10.76 -8.76
N ALA A 183 -9.07 -11.72 -9.59
CA ALA A 183 -9.92 -12.23 -10.67
C ALA A 183 -11.27 -12.76 -10.14
N LYS A 184 -11.23 -13.55 -9.07
CA LYS A 184 -12.45 -14.03 -8.39
C LYS A 184 -13.25 -12.91 -7.75
N LEU A 185 -12.57 -11.95 -7.09
CA LEU A 185 -13.23 -10.78 -6.49
C LEU A 185 -14.05 -10.01 -7.53
N MET A 186 -13.51 -9.83 -8.75
CA MET A 186 -14.19 -9.07 -9.81
C MET A 186 -15.40 -9.79 -10.41
N GLU A 187 -15.55 -11.09 -10.19
CA GLU A 187 -16.77 -11.82 -10.57
C GLU A 187 -17.94 -11.49 -9.63
N GLU A 188 -17.67 -11.38 -8.32
CA GLU A 188 -18.64 -11.02 -7.30
C GLU A 188 -17.95 -10.32 -6.13
N VAL A 189 -18.13 -9.01 -6.03
CA VAL A 189 -17.51 -8.20 -4.95
C VAL A 189 -18.37 -8.30 -3.70
N PRO A 190 -17.87 -8.93 -2.61
CA PRO A 190 -18.56 -8.94 -1.33
C PRO A 190 -18.61 -7.55 -0.71
N ASP A 191 -19.61 -7.31 0.15
CA ASP A 191 -19.62 -6.13 0.99
C ASP A 191 -18.40 -6.08 1.92
N ASN A 192 -17.92 -4.86 2.19
CA ASN A 192 -16.89 -4.60 3.19
C ASN A 192 -15.47 -5.11 2.90
N ILE A 193 -15.01 -5.18 1.65
CA ILE A 193 -13.60 -5.40 1.34
C ILE A 193 -12.77 -4.19 1.79
N THR A 194 -11.87 -4.39 2.75
CA THR A 194 -11.09 -3.33 3.38
C THR A 194 -9.65 -3.28 2.90
N ASP A 195 -9.02 -4.46 2.63
CA ASP A 195 -7.63 -4.57 2.22
C ASP A 195 -7.36 -5.81 1.34
N ASP A 196 -6.13 -5.95 0.86
CA ASP A 196 -5.74 -7.01 -0.08
C ASP A 196 -5.59 -8.36 0.61
N ALA A 197 -5.21 -8.34 1.91
CA ALA A 197 -5.16 -9.56 2.72
C ALA A 197 -6.53 -10.21 2.84
N MET A 198 -7.56 -9.41 3.12
CA MET A 198 -8.94 -9.89 3.19
C MET A 198 -9.41 -10.49 1.86
N VAL A 199 -9.00 -9.93 0.73
CA VAL A 199 -9.29 -10.51 -0.59
C VAL A 199 -8.69 -11.90 -0.72
N VAL A 200 -7.40 -12.07 -0.37
CA VAL A 200 -6.73 -13.39 -0.42
C VAL A 200 -7.39 -14.38 0.55
N GLU A 201 -7.67 -13.96 1.77
CA GLU A 201 -8.31 -14.78 2.80
C GLU A 201 -9.71 -15.25 2.36
N GLN A 202 -10.51 -14.34 1.80
CA GLN A 202 -11.89 -14.68 1.41
C GLN A 202 -11.96 -15.45 0.09
N MET A 203 -11.22 -15.05 -0.94
CA MET A 203 -11.33 -15.64 -2.27
C MET A 203 -10.52 -16.94 -2.42
N MET A 204 -9.36 -17.02 -1.75
CA MET A 204 -8.42 -18.13 -1.91
C MET A 204 -8.36 -19.05 -0.71
N LYS A 205 -8.92 -18.63 0.45
CA LYS A 205 -8.83 -19.36 1.73
C LYS A 205 -7.38 -19.61 2.17
N VAL A 206 -6.47 -18.71 1.80
CA VAL A 206 -5.06 -18.75 2.17
C VAL A 206 -4.83 -17.82 3.36
N PRO A 207 -4.25 -18.29 4.46
CA PRO A 207 -3.95 -17.45 5.61
C PRO A 207 -2.82 -16.45 5.26
N VAL A 208 -2.97 -15.22 5.75
CA VAL A 208 -1.99 -14.15 5.53
C VAL A 208 -1.15 -13.91 6.78
N LYS A 209 0.16 -13.92 6.63
CA LYS A 209 1.11 -13.72 7.74
C LYS A 209 1.29 -12.24 8.06
N LEU A 210 1.01 -11.80 9.29
CA LEU A 210 1.40 -10.48 9.77
C LEU A 210 2.91 -10.46 10.06
N TYR A 211 3.59 -9.39 9.63
CA TYR A 211 4.96 -9.09 10.01
C TYR A 211 5.09 -7.65 10.52
N GLU A 212 6.11 -7.39 11.33
CA GLU A 212 6.29 -6.10 11.97
C GLU A 212 6.65 -5.01 10.96
N GLY A 213 5.79 -4.00 10.85
CA GLY A 213 5.99 -2.76 10.11
C GLY A 213 6.76 -1.71 10.91
N SER A 214 6.21 -0.50 11.04
CA SER A 214 6.70 0.55 11.92
C SER A 214 5.53 1.40 12.42
N TYR A 215 5.61 1.91 13.66
CA TYR A 215 4.64 2.90 14.14
C TYR A 215 4.76 4.24 13.41
N GLU A 216 5.88 4.52 12.78
CA GLU A 216 6.09 5.70 11.94
C GLU A 216 5.49 5.53 10.54
N ASN A 217 5.25 4.31 10.08
CA ASN A 217 4.63 4.03 8.78
C ASN A 217 3.12 4.35 8.80
N ILE A 218 2.81 5.59 9.24
CA ILE A 218 1.45 6.11 9.29
C ILE A 218 0.89 6.34 7.89
N LYS A 219 -0.44 6.31 7.78
CA LYS A 219 -1.15 6.72 6.55
C LYS A 219 -1.62 8.15 6.70
N ILE A 220 -1.10 9.06 5.90
CA ILE A 220 -1.57 10.44 5.87
C ILE A 220 -3.01 10.46 5.34
N THR A 221 -3.93 10.88 6.19
CA THR A 221 -5.37 10.78 5.94
C THR A 221 -6.11 12.06 6.34
N THR A 222 -5.63 12.74 7.38
CA THR A 222 -6.18 13.97 7.94
C THR A 222 -5.11 15.06 8.02
N PRO A 223 -5.47 16.34 8.21
CA PRO A 223 -4.51 17.43 8.39
C PRO A 223 -3.56 17.22 9.58
N GLU A 224 -4.03 16.59 10.66
CA GLU A 224 -3.21 16.29 11.85
C GLU A 224 -2.07 15.32 11.51
N ASP A 225 -2.30 14.39 10.58
CA ASP A 225 -1.25 13.46 10.13
C ASP A 225 -0.09 14.19 9.43
N LEU A 226 -0.34 15.37 8.82
CA LEU A 226 0.72 16.18 8.21
C LEU A 226 1.69 16.72 9.27
N VAL A 227 1.16 17.21 10.39
CA VAL A 227 1.98 17.71 11.51
C VAL A 227 2.86 16.59 12.07
N ILE A 228 2.31 15.39 12.22
CA ILE A 228 3.06 14.21 12.66
C ILE A 228 4.13 13.84 11.63
N ALA A 229 3.78 13.89 10.36
CA ALA A 229 4.72 13.57 9.27
C ALA A 229 5.88 14.59 9.19
N GLU A 230 5.63 15.88 9.38
CA GLU A 230 6.68 16.89 9.46
C GLU A 230 7.66 16.60 10.62
N ALA A 231 7.11 16.29 11.81
CA ALA A 231 7.93 15.94 12.97
C ALA A 231 8.78 14.66 12.74
N PHE A 232 8.30 13.70 11.98
CA PHE A 232 9.09 12.52 11.61
C PHE A 232 10.17 12.85 10.58
N LEU A 233 9.88 13.70 9.59
CA LEU A 233 10.87 14.14 8.60
C LEU A 233 12.03 14.91 9.22
N ASP A 234 11.78 15.73 10.23
CA ASP A 234 12.81 16.51 10.94
C ASP A 234 13.78 15.63 11.74
N ASN A 235 13.44 14.36 11.98
CA ASN A 235 14.26 13.40 12.71
C ASN A 235 14.98 12.37 11.80
N LEU A 236 14.81 12.47 10.46
CA LEU A 236 15.51 11.64 9.47
C LEU A 236 16.80 12.31 9.00
#